data_fad8ec6c5d461c2296e5f9206165385e
#
_entry.id   fad8ec6c5d461c2296e5f9206165385e
#
_cell.length_a   1.000
_cell.length_b   1.000
_cell.length_c   1.000
_cell.angle_alpha   90.00
_cell.angle_beta   90.00
_cell.angle_gamma   90.00
#
_symmetry.space_group_name_H-M   'P 1'
#
loop_
_entity.id
_entity.type
_entity.pdbx_description
1 polymer ?
#
loop_
_entity_poly.entity_id
_entity_poly.type
_entity_poly.pdbx_seq_one_letter_code
_entity_poly.pdbx_strand_id
1 'polypeptide(L)'
;LPKILHIDSEGPGGDHLAESLSGNEFSVDRLTQHADIGRALDEISPDLVVVSCARPDEQALSFCSGLRQISAIPLVVCSPSSRESDIVRVFEAGADDYLVAPIRPVELNARLRAVLRRTADAPVRSNHTESLVAGDVELKLKEHKAYRGGEPLDLSPMEFRLLAVLVQETGRAVSHSRLIANVWGPEYVDCRHYLRLYVKYLRTKIEDDPKNPRMILSEWGVGYRFEPANSH
;
A
#
# COMPACT_ATOMS: atom_id res chain seq x y z
N LEU A 1 -19.95 -3.56 -9.47
CA LEU A 1 -19.13 -4.36 -8.56
C LEU A 1 -17.67 -4.07 -8.84
N PRO A 2 -16.83 -3.85 -7.81
CA PRO A 2 -15.40 -3.73 -8.02
C PRO A 2 -14.83 -4.97 -8.70
N LYS A 3 -13.92 -4.77 -9.66
CA LYS A 3 -13.26 -5.84 -10.40
C LYS A 3 -11.96 -6.24 -9.72
N ILE A 4 -11.80 -7.50 -9.40
CA ILE A 4 -10.57 -8.06 -8.84
C ILE A 4 -9.91 -8.94 -9.90
N LEU A 5 -8.63 -8.67 -10.16
CA LEU A 5 -7.78 -9.57 -10.92
C LEU A 5 -7.04 -10.49 -9.95
N HIS A 6 -7.39 -11.76 -9.94
CA HIS A 6 -6.74 -12.77 -9.13
C HIS A 6 -5.64 -13.47 -9.93
N ILE A 7 -4.40 -13.34 -9.48
CA ILE A 7 -3.24 -14.00 -10.04
C ILE A 7 -2.89 -15.20 -9.16
N ASP A 8 -3.00 -16.38 -9.73
CA ASP A 8 -2.66 -17.63 -9.04
C ASP A 8 -1.26 -18.08 -9.43
N SER A 9 -0.34 -18.07 -8.47
CA SER A 9 1.01 -18.60 -8.65
C SER A 9 1.11 -20.03 -8.13
N GLU A 10 0.44 -20.97 -8.79
CA GLU A 10 0.45 -22.40 -8.55
C GLU A 10 0.65 -22.84 -7.09
N GLY A 11 -0.45 -23.21 -6.42
CA GLY A 11 -0.41 -23.74 -5.07
C GLY A 11 -1.81 -24.11 -4.54
N PRO A 12 -1.92 -25.01 -3.59
CA PRO A 12 -3.19 -25.48 -3.04
C PRO A 12 -4.03 -24.42 -2.31
N GLY A 13 -3.53 -23.17 -2.22
CA GLY A 13 -4.23 -22.05 -1.60
C GLY A 13 -5.08 -21.21 -2.59
N GLY A 14 -4.80 -21.30 -3.90
CA GLY A 14 -5.45 -20.47 -4.92
C GLY A 14 -6.94 -20.78 -5.11
N ASP A 15 -7.33 -22.05 -5.06
CA ASP A 15 -8.72 -22.44 -5.25
C ASP A 15 -9.61 -21.99 -4.09
N HIS A 16 -9.17 -22.13 -2.84
CA HIS A 16 -9.90 -21.64 -1.68
C HIS A 16 -10.06 -20.11 -1.67
N LEU A 17 -9.05 -19.38 -2.15
CA LEU A 17 -9.15 -17.93 -2.26
C LEU A 17 -10.15 -17.54 -3.33
N ALA A 18 -10.13 -18.21 -4.50
CA ALA A 18 -11.08 -17.97 -5.58
C ALA A 18 -12.52 -18.25 -5.15
N GLU A 19 -12.79 -19.35 -4.43
CA GLU A 19 -14.10 -19.64 -3.85
C GLU A 19 -14.53 -18.57 -2.85
N SER A 20 -13.60 -18.11 -2.00
CA SER A 20 -13.86 -17.06 -1.01
C SER A 20 -14.13 -15.69 -1.64
N LEU A 21 -13.55 -15.41 -2.81
CA LEU A 21 -13.80 -14.20 -3.61
C LEU A 21 -15.08 -14.28 -4.44
N SER A 22 -15.58 -15.49 -4.75
CA SER A 22 -16.73 -15.72 -5.61
C SER A 22 -18.10 -15.39 -4.98
N GLY A 23 -18.12 -14.77 -3.81
CA GLY A 23 -19.33 -14.15 -3.25
C GLY A 23 -19.77 -12.95 -4.09
N ASN A 24 -21.07 -12.60 -4.03
CA ASN A 24 -21.70 -11.54 -4.86
C ASN A 24 -21.16 -10.11 -4.65
N GLU A 25 -19.97 -9.92 -4.06
CA GLU A 25 -19.44 -8.61 -3.70
C GLU A 25 -18.44 -8.06 -4.72
N PHE A 26 -17.77 -8.94 -5.48
CA PHE A 26 -16.73 -8.58 -6.46
C PHE A 26 -16.96 -9.32 -7.78
N SER A 27 -16.52 -8.70 -8.88
CA SER A 27 -16.29 -9.41 -10.14
C SER A 27 -14.86 -9.89 -10.17
N VAL A 28 -14.60 -11.18 -10.36
CA VAL A 28 -13.27 -11.76 -10.27
C VAL A 28 -12.85 -12.37 -11.59
N ASP A 29 -11.80 -11.83 -12.17
CA ASP A 29 -11.09 -12.41 -13.31
C ASP A 29 -9.86 -13.16 -12.80
N ARG A 30 -9.60 -14.36 -13.33
CA ARG A 30 -8.50 -15.22 -12.89
C ARG A 30 -7.46 -15.36 -13.98
N LEU A 31 -6.20 -15.19 -13.60
CA LEU A 31 -5.06 -15.43 -14.48
C LEU A 31 -4.00 -16.27 -13.77
N THR A 32 -3.21 -16.99 -14.54
CA THR A 32 -1.99 -17.62 -14.06
C THR A 32 -0.84 -16.61 -14.05
N GLN A 33 0.17 -16.84 -13.24
CA GLN A 33 1.34 -15.97 -13.10
C GLN A 33 2.13 -15.74 -14.40
N HIS A 34 1.97 -16.61 -15.39
CA HIS A 34 2.64 -16.52 -16.69
C HIS A 34 1.89 -15.65 -17.72
N ALA A 35 0.75 -15.07 -17.37
CA ALA A 35 0.00 -14.20 -18.26
C ALA A 35 0.72 -12.85 -18.44
N ASP A 36 0.55 -12.23 -19.62
CA ASP A 36 0.97 -10.85 -19.84
C ASP A 36 0.10 -9.91 -18.99
N ILE A 37 0.66 -9.48 -17.86
CA ILE A 37 -0.05 -8.64 -16.91
C ILE A 37 -0.37 -7.26 -17.49
N GLY A 38 0.50 -6.69 -18.33
CA GLY A 38 0.25 -5.39 -18.95
C GLY A 38 -1.01 -5.44 -19.81
N ARG A 39 -1.10 -6.43 -20.68
CA ARG A 39 -2.28 -6.66 -21.52
C ARG A 39 -3.53 -6.93 -20.67
N ALA A 40 -3.41 -7.75 -19.65
CA ALA A 40 -4.54 -8.06 -18.76
C ALA A 40 -5.06 -6.82 -18.03
N LEU A 41 -4.19 -5.92 -17.58
CA LEU A 41 -4.60 -4.66 -16.96
C LEU A 41 -5.39 -3.77 -17.92
N ASP A 42 -4.97 -3.70 -19.18
CA ASP A 42 -5.65 -2.90 -20.21
C ASP A 42 -7.02 -3.48 -20.58
N GLU A 43 -7.12 -4.80 -20.77
CA GLU A 43 -8.35 -5.49 -21.18
C GLU A 43 -9.39 -5.56 -20.03
N ILE A 44 -8.95 -5.88 -18.82
CA ILE A 44 -9.84 -6.12 -17.67
C ILE A 44 -10.13 -4.80 -16.94
N SER A 45 -9.16 -3.88 -16.87
CA SER A 45 -9.22 -2.65 -16.05
C SER A 45 -9.65 -2.96 -14.61
N PRO A 46 -8.88 -3.76 -13.85
CA PRO A 46 -9.25 -4.14 -12.49
C PRO A 46 -9.09 -2.97 -11.50
N ASP A 47 -9.88 -2.99 -10.44
CA ASP A 47 -9.78 -2.04 -9.34
C ASP A 47 -8.75 -2.49 -8.28
N LEU A 48 -8.39 -3.79 -8.28
CA LEU A 48 -7.48 -4.40 -7.33
C LEU A 48 -6.89 -5.68 -7.90
N VAL A 49 -5.61 -5.92 -7.63
CA VAL A 49 -4.92 -7.18 -7.94
C VAL A 49 -4.71 -7.98 -6.65
N VAL A 50 -5.06 -9.25 -6.66
CA VAL A 50 -4.77 -10.19 -5.58
C VAL A 50 -3.85 -11.28 -6.10
N VAL A 51 -2.69 -11.43 -5.49
CA VAL A 51 -1.74 -12.52 -5.81
C VAL A 51 -1.84 -13.58 -4.74
N SER A 52 -2.14 -14.82 -5.11
CA SER A 52 -2.06 -15.97 -4.21
C SER A 52 -0.81 -16.80 -4.50
N CYS A 53 -0.07 -17.15 -3.47
CA CYS A 53 1.12 -17.98 -3.57
C CYS A 53 1.28 -18.87 -2.35
N ALA A 54 1.85 -20.06 -2.54
CA ALA A 54 2.15 -20.98 -1.42
C ALA A 54 3.21 -20.37 -0.48
N ARG A 55 4.15 -19.61 -1.05
CA ARG A 55 5.15 -18.81 -0.34
C ARG A 55 5.60 -17.66 -1.21
N PRO A 56 5.87 -16.48 -0.64
CA PRO A 56 6.47 -15.37 -1.38
C PRO A 56 7.92 -15.66 -1.79
N ASP A 57 8.09 -16.35 -2.90
CA ASP A 57 9.38 -16.64 -3.50
C ASP A 57 9.86 -15.50 -4.42
N GLU A 58 11.02 -15.64 -5.03
CA GLU A 58 11.59 -14.63 -5.94
C GLU A 58 10.67 -14.32 -7.13
N GLN A 59 9.91 -15.32 -7.60
CA GLN A 59 9.01 -15.15 -8.72
C GLN A 59 7.79 -14.29 -8.34
N ALA A 60 7.15 -14.57 -7.20
CA ALA A 60 6.05 -13.79 -6.69
C ALA A 60 6.48 -12.33 -6.37
N LEU A 61 7.69 -12.16 -5.81
CA LEU A 61 8.23 -10.83 -5.52
C LEU A 61 8.58 -10.04 -6.78
N SER A 62 9.20 -10.70 -7.77
CA SER A 62 9.48 -10.08 -9.07
C SER A 62 8.21 -9.67 -9.79
N PHE A 63 7.15 -10.48 -9.71
CA PHE A 63 5.84 -10.14 -10.24
C PHE A 63 5.27 -8.87 -9.57
N CYS A 64 5.29 -8.80 -8.23
CA CYS A 64 4.83 -7.62 -7.50
C CYS A 64 5.61 -6.36 -7.89
N SER A 65 6.95 -6.46 -7.94
CA SER A 65 7.82 -5.35 -8.32
C SER A 65 7.59 -4.91 -9.77
N GLY A 66 7.44 -5.85 -10.68
CA GLY A 66 7.14 -5.58 -12.09
C GLY A 66 5.79 -4.89 -12.26
N LEU A 67 4.76 -5.33 -11.53
CA LEU A 67 3.46 -4.69 -11.53
C LEU A 67 3.56 -3.22 -11.07
N ARG A 68 4.34 -2.94 -10.04
CA ARG A 68 4.54 -1.57 -9.53
C ARG A 68 5.26 -0.65 -10.51
N GLN A 69 6.10 -1.17 -11.39
CA GLN A 69 6.75 -0.36 -12.44
C GLN A 69 5.77 0.15 -13.50
N ILE A 70 4.66 -0.56 -13.71
CA ILE A 70 3.69 -0.26 -14.78
C ILE A 70 2.34 0.23 -14.26
N SER A 71 2.02 0.04 -12.98
CA SER A 71 0.70 0.37 -12.43
C SER A 71 0.72 0.70 -10.94
N ALA A 72 -0.09 1.70 -10.57
CA ALA A 72 -0.40 2.06 -9.19
C ALA A 72 -1.65 1.33 -8.63
N ILE A 73 -2.20 0.33 -9.35
CA ILE A 73 -3.35 -0.46 -8.89
C ILE A 73 -3.03 -1.08 -7.53
N PRO A 74 -3.99 -1.07 -6.57
CA PRO A 74 -3.83 -1.74 -5.30
C PRO A 74 -3.46 -3.22 -5.46
N LEU A 75 -2.47 -3.67 -4.70
CA LEU A 75 -1.92 -5.02 -4.76
C LEU A 75 -1.97 -5.68 -3.38
N VAL A 76 -2.65 -6.79 -3.29
CA VAL A 76 -2.74 -7.61 -2.08
C VAL A 76 -2.10 -8.97 -2.34
N VAL A 77 -1.24 -9.42 -1.43
CA VAL A 77 -0.65 -10.77 -1.50
C VAL A 77 -1.28 -11.65 -0.43
N CYS A 78 -1.70 -12.85 -0.82
CA CYS A 78 -2.24 -13.87 0.08
C CYS A 78 -1.34 -15.11 0.09
N SER A 79 -0.88 -15.52 1.25
CA SER A 79 0.00 -16.69 1.39
C SER A 79 -0.15 -17.33 2.78
N PRO A 80 0.04 -18.66 2.92
CA PRO A 80 0.07 -19.31 4.23
C PRO A 80 1.25 -18.91 5.11
N SER A 81 2.29 -18.26 4.56
CA SER A 81 3.45 -17.88 5.35
C SER A 81 3.11 -16.74 6.32
N SER A 82 3.35 -16.94 7.60
CA SER A 82 3.27 -15.90 8.65
C SER A 82 4.65 -15.38 9.07
N ARG A 83 5.71 -15.70 8.32
CA ARG A 83 7.07 -15.26 8.65
C ARG A 83 7.21 -13.76 8.40
N GLU A 84 7.68 -13.03 9.39
CA GLU A 84 7.91 -11.59 9.30
C GLU A 84 8.80 -11.21 8.10
N SER A 85 9.85 -12.02 7.83
CA SER A 85 10.73 -11.81 6.68
C SER A 85 10.00 -11.91 5.34
N ASP A 86 9.06 -12.83 5.20
CA ASP A 86 8.29 -12.99 3.96
C ASP A 86 7.31 -11.82 3.79
N ILE A 87 6.67 -11.39 4.88
CA ILE A 87 5.78 -10.23 4.91
C ILE A 87 6.55 -8.95 4.51
N VAL A 88 7.72 -8.73 5.11
CA VAL A 88 8.59 -7.58 4.80
C VAL A 88 8.96 -7.56 3.31
N ARG A 89 9.42 -8.70 2.75
CA ARG A 89 9.80 -8.79 1.33
C ARG A 89 8.64 -8.49 0.38
N VAL A 90 7.43 -8.92 0.72
CA VAL A 90 6.23 -8.64 -0.08
C VAL A 90 5.90 -7.16 -0.10
N PHE A 91 5.99 -6.48 1.05
CA PHE A 91 5.82 -5.03 1.08
C PHE A 91 6.97 -4.30 0.37
N GLU A 92 8.21 -4.79 0.48
CA GLU A 92 9.37 -4.28 -0.28
C GLU A 92 9.16 -4.40 -1.79
N ALA A 93 8.48 -5.45 -2.23
CA ALA A 93 8.08 -5.63 -3.61
C ALA A 93 6.88 -4.75 -4.04
N GLY A 94 6.33 -3.94 -3.13
CA GLY A 94 5.31 -2.93 -3.43
C GLY A 94 3.86 -3.36 -3.18
N ALA A 95 3.60 -4.44 -2.44
CA ALA A 95 2.24 -4.79 -2.03
C ALA A 95 1.65 -3.76 -1.04
N ASP A 96 0.34 -3.54 -1.11
CA ASP A 96 -0.39 -2.63 -0.21
C ASP A 96 -0.95 -3.34 1.01
N ASP A 97 -1.12 -4.65 0.94
CA ASP A 97 -1.53 -5.49 2.07
C ASP A 97 -1.03 -6.93 1.90
N TYR A 98 -0.93 -7.64 3.04
CA TYR A 98 -0.55 -9.04 3.11
C TYR A 98 -1.54 -9.82 3.97
N LEU A 99 -2.09 -10.90 3.42
CA LEU A 99 -3.08 -11.73 4.08
C LEU A 99 -2.51 -13.13 4.35
N VAL A 100 -2.60 -13.57 5.60
CA VAL A 100 -2.15 -14.92 5.97
C VAL A 100 -3.30 -15.91 5.75
N ALA A 101 -3.11 -16.85 4.84
CA ALA A 101 -4.07 -17.94 4.59
C ALA A 101 -3.90 -19.07 5.64
N PRO A 102 -4.96 -19.82 6.00
CA PRO A 102 -6.33 -19.64 5.51
C PRO A 102 -7.03 -18.43 6.13
N ILE A 103 -7.74 -17.66 5.33
CA ILE A 103 -8.50 -16.50 5.77
C ILE A 103 -10.01 -16.74 5.59
N ARG A 104 -10.80 -16.32 6.57
CA ARG A 104 -12.27 -16.45 6.47
C ARG A 104 -12.82 -15.50 5.41
N PRO A 105 -13.82 -15.91 4.60
CA PRO A 105 -14.40 -15.09 3.52
C PRO A 105 -14.85 -13.71 4.01
N VAL A 106 -15.47 -13.62 5.17
CA VAL A 106 -15.94 -12.34 5.75
C VAL A 106 -14.75 -11.40 6.05
N GLU A 107 -13.66 -11.93 6.57
CA GLU A 107 -12.45 -11.15 6.85
C GLU A 107 -11.75 -10.72 5.55
N LEU A 108 -11.61 -11.65 4.61
CA LEU A 108 -11.05 -11.35 3.28
C LEU A 108 -11.81 -10.19 2.62
N ASN A 109 -13.13 -10.30 2.52
CA ASN A 109 -13.97 -9.26 1.90
C ASN A 109 -13.86 -7.92 2.63
N ALA A 110 -13.80 -7.92 3.96
CA ALA A 110 -13.64 -6.70 4.75
C ALA A 110 -12.28 -6.03 4.47
N ARG A 111 -11.20 -6.80 4.37
CA ARG A 111 -9.86 -6.29 4.07
C ARG A 111 -9.74 -5.76 2.65
N LEU A 112 -10.24 -6.50 1.65
CA LEU A 112 -10.22 -6.04 0.26
C LEU A 112 -11.03 -4.74 0.07
N ARG A 113 -12.22 -4.64 0.70
CA ARG A 113 -12.98 -3.39 0.72
C ARG A 113 -12.23 -2.25 1.40
N ALA A 114 -11.50 -2.54 2.47
CA ALA A 114 -10.69 -1.53 3.14
C ALA A 114 -9.55 -1.02 2.23
N VAL A 115 -8.90 -1.91 1.48
CA VAL A 115 -7.88 -1.54 0.48
C VAL A 115 -8.51 -0.67 -0.62
N LEU A 116 -9.59 -1.13 -1.26
CA LEU A 116 -10.29 -0.39 -2.32
C LEU A 116 -10.75 1.00 -1.85
N ARG A 117 -11.35 1.11 -0.67
CA ARG A 117 -11.75 2.39 -0.10
C ARG A 117 -10.57 3.34 0.10
N ARG A 118 -9.44 2.82 0.62
CA ARG A 118 -8.24 3.61 0.90
C ARG A 118 -7.59 4.16 -0.36
N THR A 119 -7.67 3.42 -1.46
CA THR A 119 -7.09 3.84 -2.74
C THR A 119 -8.04 4.74 -3.54
N ALA A 120 -9.35 4.61 -3.36
CA ALA A 120 -10.34 5.47 -3.98
C ALA A 120 -10.52 6.81 -3.26
N ASP A 121 -10.42 6.82 -1.92
CA ASP A 121 -10.59 8.02 -1.12
C ASP A 121 -9.27 8.79 -1.01
N ALA A 122 -9.30 10.09 -1.24
CA ALA A 122 -8.19 10.97 -0.89
C ALA A 122 -7.83 10.77 0.60
N PRO A 123 -6.54 10.65 0.95
CA PRO A 123 -6.10 10.29 2.32
C PRO A 123 -6.49 11.32 3.39
N VAL A 124 -7.06 12.44 2.96
CA VAL A 124 -7.38 13.59 3.80
C VAL A 124 -8.84 13.99 3.56
N ARG A 125 -9.65 13.95 4.62
CA ARG A 125 -10.99 14.54 4.62
C ARG A 125 -10.89 16.06 4.65
N SER A 126 -10.59 16.68 3.53
CA SER A 126 -10.73 18.12 3.38
C SER A 126 -11.60 18.44 2.17
N ASN A 127 -12.72 19.09 2.43
CA ASN A 127 -13.76 19.38 1.44
C ASN A 127 -13.31 20.27 0.26
N HIS A 128 -12.07 20.82 0.24
CA HIS A 128 -11.63 21.78 -0.78
C HIS A 128 -10.12 21.81 -1.08
N THR A 129 -9.29 20.95 -0.48
CA THR A 129 -7.84 21.01 -0.71
C THR A 129 -7.46 20.11 -1.87
N GLU A 130 -7.03 20.68 -2.99
CA GLU A 130 -6.56 19.93 -4.16
C GLU A 130 -5.12 19.42 -3.98
N SER A 131 -4.32 20.15 -3.20
CA SER A 131 -2.93 19.80 -2.91
C SER A 131 -2.56 20.11 -1.46
N LEU A 132 -1.62 19.35 -0.91
CA LEU A 132 -0.93 19.64 0.36
C LEU A 132 0.49 20.06 0.03
N VAL A 133 0.96 21.14 0.64
CA VAL A 133 2.33 21.65 0.46
C VAL A 133 2.97 21.86 1.81
N ALA A 134 4.17 21.34 1.99
CA ALA A 134 4.99 21.56 3.19
C ALA A 134 6.47 21.60 2.80
N GLY A 135 7.06 22.81 2.81
CA GLY A 135 8.40 23.05 2.31
C GLY A 135 8.54 22.75 0.83
N ASP A 136 9.46 21.85 0.48
CA ASP A 136 9.70 21.39 -0.89
C ASP A 136 8.84 20.17 -1.31
N VAL A 137 7.98 19.65 -0.43
CA VAL A 137 7.07 18.55 -0.72
C VAL A 137 5.70 19.06 -1.13
N GLU A 138 5.22 18.61 -2.28
CA GLU A 138 3.86 18.85 -2.79
C GLU A 138 3.15 17.52 -3.05
N LEU A 139 1.91 17.40 -2.58
CA LEU A 139 1.04 16.24 -2.81
C LEU A 139 -0.23 16.68 -3.53
N LYS A 140 -0.42 16.23 -4.76
CA LYS A 140 -1.64 16.43 -5.54
C LYS A 140 -2.63 15.31 -5.22
N LEU A 141 -3.56 15.59 -4.32
CA LEU A 141 -4.42 14.57 -3.71
C LEU A 141 -5.33 13.86 -4.71
N LYS A 142 -5.90 14.58 -5.67
CA LYS A 142 -6.78 14.00 -6.70
C LYS A 142 -6.02 13.15 -7.72
N GLU A 143 -4.77 13.51 -8.01
CA GLU A 143 -3.94 12.82 -8.98
C GLU A 143 -3.13 11.68 -8.36
N HIS A 144 -3.11 11.57 -7.03
CA HIS A 144 -2.23 10.67 -6.27
C HIS A 144 -0.76 10.82 -6.66
N LYS A 145 -0.31 12.06 -6.93
CA LYS A 145 1.07 12.38 -7.29
C LYS A 145 1.76 13.17 -6.20
N ALA A 146 3.01 12.83 -5.96
CA ALA A 146 3.88 13.51 -5.01
C ALA A 146 5.11 14.10 -5.72
N TYR A 147 5.59 15.21 -5.22
CA TYR A 147 6.77 15.91 -5.74
C TYR A 147 7.65 16.38 -4.58
N ARG A 148 8.96 16.42 -4.79
CA ARG A 148 9.91 17.08 -3.90
C ARG A 148 10.81 18.00 -4.71
N GLY A 149 10.84 19.30 -4.36
CA GLY A 149 11.57 20.29 -5.14
C GLY A 149 11.16 20.39 -6.61
N GLY A 150 9.91 20.02 -6.94
CA GLY A 150 9.38 19.95 -8.31
C GLY A 150 9.64 18.61 -9.02
N GLU A 151 10.50 17.75 -8.50
CA GLU A 151 10.77 16.42 -9.06
C GLU A 151 9.72 15.40 -8.58
N PRO A 152 9.23 14.52 -9.48
CA PRO A 152 8.23 13.53 -9.11
C PRO A 152 8.81 12.48 -8.16
N LEU A 153 8.03 12.13 -7.14
CA LEU A 153 8.32 11.02 -6.22
C LEU A 153 7.50 9.80 -6.63
N ASP A 154 8.16 8.69 -6.87
CA ASP A 154 7.52 7.40 -7.14
C ASP A 154 7.09 6.75 -5.82
N LEU A 155 5.86 7.01 -5.41
CA LEU A 155 5.26 6.47 -4.19
C LEU A 155 4.20 5.43 -4.52
N SER A 156 4.21 4.31 -3.78
CA SER A 156 3.06 3.40 -3.78
C SER A 156 1.83 4.09 -3.17
N PRO A 157 0.60 3.59 -3.42
CA PRO A 157 -0.61 4.18 -2.85
C PRO A 157 -0.57 4.34 -1.33
N MET A 158 0.02 3.37 -0.62
CA MET A 158 0.11 3.41 0.84
C MET A 158 1.20 4.37 1.35
N GLU A 159 2.32 4.48 0.63
CA GLU A 159 3.35 5.49 0.92
C GLU A 159 2.81 6.90 0.73
N PHE A 160 2.10 7.13 -0.40
CA PHE A 160 1.44 8.41 -0.66
C PHE A 160 0.46 8.77 0.46
N ARG A 161 -0.38 7.80 0.87
CA ARG A 161 -1.35 8.00 1.94
C ARG A 161 -0.68 8.32 3.28
N LEU A 162 0.39 7.59 3.63
CA LEU A 162 1.14 7.83 4.86
C LEU A 162 1.80 9.22 4.85
N LEU A 163 2.42 9.58 3.72
CA LEU A 163 3.02 10.91 3.57
C LEU A 163 1.97 12.02 3.67
N ALA A 164 0.81 11.84 3.04
CA ALA A 164 -0.28 12.82 3.10
C ALA A 164 -0.79 13.06 4.54
N VAL A 165 -0.96 11.99 5.33
CA VAL A 165 -1.35 12.14 6.75
C VAL A 165 -0.27 12.87 7.55
N LEU A 166 1.01 12.58 7.29
CA LEU A 166 2.13 13.24 7.98
C LEU A 166 2.25 14.72 7.58
N VAL A 167 2.15 15.04 6.29
CA VAL A 167 2.23 16.40 5.77
C VAL A 167 1.06 17.25 6.27
N GLN A 168 -0.15 16.69 6.35
CA GLN A 168 -1.31 17.41 6.89
C GLN A 168 -1.09 17.85 8.35
N GLU A 169 -0.37 17.07 9.13
CA GLU A 169 -0.07 17.34 10.55
C GLU A 169 1.33 17.92 10.74
N THR A 170 1.87 18.60 9.71
CA THR A 170 3.23 19.21 9.74
C THR A 170 3.53 19.89 11.07
N GLY A 171 4.69 19.64 11.63
CA GLY A 171 5.16 20.17 12.92
C GLY A 171 4.56 19.49 14.16
N ARG A 172 3.61 18.57 13.98
CA ARG A 172 2.94 17.87 15.09
C ARG A 172 3.27 16.38 15.10
N ALA A 173 3.51 15.84 16.28
CA ALA A 173 3.68 14.40 16.45
C ALA A 173 2.34 13.69 16.27
N VAL A 174 2.30 12.71 15.36
CA VAL A 174 1.13 11.85 15.14
C VAL A 174 1.40 10.49 15.76
N SER A 175 0.49 10.01 16.60
CA SER A 175 0.66 8.74 17.30
C SER A 175 0.65 7.55 16.34
N HIS A 176 1.34 6.44 16.72
CA HIS A 176 1.39 5.22 15.93
C HIS A 176 -0.03 4.71 15.60
N SER A 177 -0.92 4.66 16.59
CA SER A 177 -2.29 4.19 16.39
C SER A 177 -3.08 5.08 15.43
N ARG A 178 -2.90 6.41 15.51
CA ARG A 178 -3.58 7.35 14.61
C ARG A 178 -3.06 7.23 13.17
N LEU A 179 -1.75 7.09 12.98
CA LEU A 179 -1.16 6.84 11.66
C LEU A 179 -1.68 5.53 11.06
N ILE A 180 -1.64 4.44 11.83
CA ILE A 180 -2.11 3.14 11.36
C ILE A 180 -3.60 3.19 11.03
N ALA A 181 -4.44 3.74 11.89
CA ALA A 181 -5.87 3.83 11.66
C ALA A 181 -6.23 4.66 10.42
N ASN A 182 -5.50 5.75 10.16
CA ASN A 182 -5.73 6.59 8.98
C ASN A 182 -5.21 5.97 7.67
N VAL A 183 -4.10 5.22 7.75
CA VAL A 183 -3.46 4.64 6.56
C VAL A 183 -4.01 3.26 6.24
N TRP A 184 -4.09 2.36 7.21
CA TRP A 184 -4.51 0.96 7.01
C TRP A 184 -5.91 0.66 7.53
N GLY A 185 -6.43 1.44 8.46
CA GLY A 185 -7.71 1.24 9.12
C GLY A 185 -7.56 0.85 10.59
N PRO A 186 -8.63 1.03 11.39
CA PRO A 186 -8.59 0.77 12.83
C PRO A 186 -8.33 -0.71 13.16
N GLU A 187 -8.65 -1.63 12.27
CA GLU A 187 -8.40 -3.07 12.39
C GLU A 187 -6.90 -3.44 12.37
N TYR A 188 -6.02 -2.52 11.95
CA TYR A 188 -4.56 -2.72 11.87
C TYR A 188 -3.79 -2.07 13.01
N VAL A 189 -4.45 -1.51 14.03
CA VAL A 189 -3.80 -0.71 15.09
C VAL A 189 -2.64 -1.44 15.78
N ASP A 190 -2.70 -2.76 15.88
CA ASP A 190 -1.65 -3.59 16.46
C ASP A 190 -0.49 -3.90 15.49
N CYS A 191 -0.65 -3.59 14.19
CA CYS A 191 0.36 -3.86 13.16
C CYS A 191 1.42 -2.74 13.08
N ARG A 192 2.05 -2.39 14.21
CA ARG A 192 3.08 -1.32 14.27
C ARG A 192 4.29 -1.57 13.37
N HIS A 193 4.57 -2.84 13.06
CA HIS A 193 5.66 -3.20 12.15
C HIS A 193 5.41 -2.69 10.72
N TYR A 194 4.15 -2.67 10.24
CA TYR A 194 3.80 -2.08 8.94
C TYR A 194 4.20 -0.60 8.89
N LEU A 195 3.80 0.18 9.90
CA LEU A 195 4.12 1.61 9.96
C LEU A 195 5.63 1.86 9.93
N ARG A 196 6.42 1.09 10.71
CA ARG A 196 7.89 1.22 10.73
C ARG A 196 8.50 0.96 9.35
N LEU A 197 8.01 -0.05 8.66
CA LEU A 197 8.46 -0.43 7.34
C LEU A 197 8.18 0.67 6.31
N TYR A 198 6.94 1.17 6.27
CA TYR A 198 6.56 2.24 5.35
C TYR A 198 7.25 3.58 5.66
N VAL A 199 7.49 3.90 6.92
CA VAL A 199 8.34 5.05 7.29
C VAL A 199 9.77 4.87 6.77
N LYS A 200 10.34 3.66 6.85
CA LYS A 200 11.66 3.37 6.27
C LYS A 200 11.65 3.61 4.76
N TYR A 201 10.62 3.13 4.04
CA TYR A 201 10.53 3.33 2.58
C TYR A 201 10.34 4.79 2.21
N LEU A 202 9.45 5.52 2.88
CA LEU A 202 9.32 6.95 2.67
C LEU A 202 10.63 7.68 2.86
N ARG A 203 11.37 7.35 3.94
CA ARG A 203 12.69 7.97 4.17
C ARG A 203 13.66 7.71 3.02
N THR A 204 13.68 6.50 2.43
CA THR A 204 14.54 6.23 1.27
C THR A 204 14.18 7.04 0.03
N LYS A 205 12.94 7.52 -0.05
CA LYS A 205 12.45 8.29 -1.22
C LYS A 205 12.47 9.80 -1.02
N ILE A 206 12.32 10.27 0.23
CA ILE A 206 12.17 11.70 0.50
C ILE A 206 13.28 12.33 1.36
N GLU A 207 14.18 11.55 1.96
CA GLU A 207 15.30 12.09 2.75
C GLU A 207 16.58 12.09 1.93
N ASP A 208 17.43 13.07 2.16
CA ASP A 208 18.78 13.10 1.56
C ASP A 208 19.68 12.02 2.19
N ASP A 209 19.52 11.78 3.50
CA ASP A 209 20.14 10.68 4.23
C ASP A 209 19.06 9.93 5.05
N PRO A 210 18.57 8.79 4.57
CA PRO A 210 17.55 8.00 5.27
C PRO A 210 17.95 7.51 6.66
N LYS A 211 19.27 7.44 6.96
CA LYS A 211 19.79 7.03 8.27
C LYS A 211 19.79 8.19 9.27
N ASN A 212 19.86 9.41 8.77
CA ASN A 212 19.79 10.65 9.56
C ASN A 212 18.62 11.52 9.07
N PRO A 213 17.36 11.08 9.25
CA PRO A 213 16.20 11.73 8.68
C PRO A 213 15.98 13.12 9.28
N ARG A 214 15.59 14.08 8.44
CA ARG A 214 15.26 15.45 8.82
C ARG A 214 13.80 15.81 8.59
N MET A 215 13.12 15.08 7.71
CA MET A 215 11.73 15.35 7.36
C MET A 215 10.75 14.44 8.11
N ILE A 216 11.01 13.13 8.18
CA ILE A 216 10.18 12.22 8.98
C ILE A 216 10.92 11.85 10.25
N LEU A 217 10.62 12.57 11.32
CA LEU A 217 11.26 12.40 12.63
C LEU A 217 10.53 11.37 13.48
N SER A 218 11.30 10.58 14.24
CA SER A 218 10.74 9.64 15.22
C SER A 218 10.52 10.36 16.55
N GLU A 219 9.28 10.39 17.04
CA GLU A 219 8.93 10.90 18.36
C GLU A 219 8.80 9.71 19.33
N TRP A 220 9.79 9.59 20.18
CA TRP A 220 9.98 8.42 21.03
C TRP A 220 8.74 8.15 21.91
N GLY A 221 8.23 6.92 21.90
CA GLY A 221 7.02 6.52 22.64
C GLY A 221 5.70 7.04 22.06
N VAL A 222 5.71 7.98 21.09
CA VAL A 222 4.52 8.61 20.52
C VAL A 222 4.25 8.11 19.10
N GLY A 223 5.14 8.41 18.16
CA GLY A 223 4.92 8.12 16.75
C GLY A 223 5.91 8.82 15.83
N TYR A 224 5.39 9.54 14.84
CA TYR A 224 6.22 10.27 13.87
C TYR A 224 5.71 11.69 13.67
N ARG A 225 6.62 12.57 13.28
CA ARG A 225 6.36 13.98 12.96
C ARG A 225 7.01 14.33 11.63
N PHE A 226 6.30 15.07 10.81
CA PHE A 226 6.83 15.62 9.57
C PHE A 226 7.33 17.04 9.82
N GLU A 227 8.58 17.32 9.43
CA GLU A 227 9.16 18.65 9.37
C GLU A 227 9.57 18.93 7.93
N PRO A 228 9.13 20.05 7.34
CA PRO A 228 9.55 20.42 6.00
C PRO A 228 11.04 20.72 5.99
N ALA A 229 11.74 20.31 4.92
CA ALA A 229 13.08 20.79 4.69
C ALA A 229 13.01 22.33 4.58
N ASN A 230 13.79 23.05 5.38
CA ASN A 230 13.90 24.50 5.27
C ASN A 230 14.45 24.82 3.88
N SER A 231 13.65 25.49 3.05
CA SER A 231 14.13 26.09 1.82
C SER A 231 15.16 27.15 2.19
N HIS A 232 16.43 26.89 1.90
CA HIS A 232 17.49 27.90 1.97
C HIS A 232 17.49 28.72 0.69
#